data_e93624e0aacf581c27d4563d9c99c72a
#
_entry.id   e93624e0aacf581c27d4563d9c99c72a
#
_cell.length_a   1.000
_cell.length_b   1.000
_cell.length_c   1.000
_cell.angle_alpha   90.00
_cell.angle_beta   90.00
_cell.angle_gamma   90.00
#
_symmetry.space_group_name_H-M   'P 1'
#
loop_
_entity.id
_entity.type
_entity.pdbx_description
1 polymer ?
#
loop_
_entity_poly.entity_id
_entity_poly.type
_entity_poly.pdbx_seq_one_letter_code
_entity_poly.pdbx_strand_id
1 'polypeptide(L)'
;MDKFNVAIVGGTGNLGGALALRLGAPGVRIIIGSRDAEKAKLTVETLKAKLRAGEITGTTNREAVKDADFVVIAVPYEGHQQMVSALKGQLTGKIVIDTVVPLNKVKPFVPPAGSALQEAQQILGDEAPVIGALHNISAVDLGDVDAPLGDVLICGDNAEAKQKVMEIIQHIGANTYDGGPASNAYVIEGLTGVIIHLNRKYKSKHGAIKITGIAGH
;
A
#
# COMPACT_ATOMS: atom_id res chain seq x y z
N MET A 1 11.80 -15.98 -5.57
CA MET A 1 11.43 -15.09 -4.47
C MET A 1 11.25 -15.91 -3.20
N ASP A 2 11.82 -15.49 -2.09
CA ASP A 2 11.64 -16.17 -0.81
C ASP A 2 10.18 -16.12 -0.37
N LYS A 3 9.77 -17.04 0.50
CA LYS A 3 8.43 -17.02 1.09
C LYS A 3 8.31 -15.82 1.99
N PHE A 4 7.22 -15.05 1.87
CA PHE A 4 6.94 -13.91 2.74
C PHE A 4 5.44 -13.74 2.99
N ASN A 5 5.14 -13.11 4.13
CA ASN A 5 3.77 -12.86 4.58
C ASN A 5 3.47 -11.37 4.48
N VAL A 6 2.36 -11.01 3.83
CA VAL A 6 1.89 -9.62 3.73
C VAL A 6 0.56 -9.47 4.45
N ALA A 7 0.51 -8.66 5.49
CA ALA A 7 -0.74 -8.22 6.08
C ALA A 7 -1.23 -6.96 5.39
N ILE A 8 -2.51 -6.90 5.07
CA ILE A 8 -3.14 -5.69 4.51
C ILE A 8 -4.16 -5.17 5.53
N VAL A 9 -3.76 -4.15 6.28
CA VAL A 9 -4.60 -3.45 7.26
C VAL A 9 -5.63 -2.61 6.52
N GLY A 10 -6.92 -2.81 6.79
CA GLY A 10 -7.99 -2.26 5.98
C GLY A 10 -8.19 -2.97 4.64
N GLY A 11 -7.74 -4.22 4.54
CA GLY A 11 -7.73 -5.03 3.33
C GLY A 11 -9.09 -5.34 2.72
N THR A 12 -10.19 -5.05 3.42
CA THR A 12 -11.56 -5.18 2.90
C THR A 12 -12.01 -3.99 2.04
N GLY A 13 -11.16 -2.97 1.89
CA GLY A 13 -11.39 -1.83 0.99
C GLY A 13 -10.99 -2.14 -0.46
N ASN A 14 -11.35 -1.22 -1.38
CA ASN A 14 -11.08 -1.40 -2.81
C ASN A 14 -9.58 -1.59 -3.11
N LEU A 15 -8.73 -0.73 -2.54
CA LEU A 15 -7.28 -0.81 -2.73
C LEU A 15 -6.71 -2.11 -2.14
N GLY A 16 -7.10 -2.43 -0.89
CA GLY A 16 -6.57 -3.61 -0.19
C GLY A 16 -6.95 -4.92 -0.88
N GLY A 17 -8.20 -5.07 -1.31
CA GLY A 17 -8.66 -6.25 -2.05
C GLY A 17 -8.00 -6.38 -3.43
N ALA A 18 -7.84 -5.28 -4.16
CA ALA A 18 -7.15 -5.24 -5.44
C ALA A 18 -5.68 -5.63 -5.31
N LEU A 19 -4.99 -5.07 -4.32
CA LEU A 19 -3.59 -5.39 -4.02
C LEU A 19 -3.42 -6.87 -3.63
N ALA A 20 -4.34 -7.42 -2.85
CA ALA A 20 -4.33 -8.83 -2.48
C ALA A 20 -4.37 -9.74 -3.70
N LEU A 21 -5.22 -9.45 -4.70
CA LEU A 21 -5.27 -10.22 -5.95
C LEU A 21 -3.95 -10.13 -6.72
N ARG A 22 -3.37 -8.95 -6.78
CA ARG A 22 -2.15 -8.68 -7.55
C ARG A 22 -0.91 -9.31 -6.89
N LEU A 23 -0.87 -9.39 -5.56
CA LEU A 23 0.20 -10.03 -4.79
C LEU A 23 0.14 -11.56 -4.85
N GLY A 24 -0.97 -12.14 -5.31
CA GLY A 24 -1.17 -13.59 -5.34
C GLY A 24 -0.14 -14.33 -6.20
N ALA A 25 0.84 -14.96 -5.55
CA ALA A 25 1.90 -15.72 -6.19
C ALA A 25 2.35 -16.92 -5.33
N PRO A 26 3.01 -17.94 -5.92
CA PRO A 26 3.57 -19.04 -5.16
C PRO A 26 4.56 -18.52 -4.09
N GLY A 27 4.37 -18.96 -2.84
CA GLY A 27 5.22 -18.56 -1.72
C GLY A 27 4.75 -17.27 -1.00
N VAL A 28 3.76 -16.55 -1.53
CA VAL A 28 3.19 -15.37 -0.87
C VAL A 28 1.97 -15.77 -0.05
N ARG A 29 1.95 -15.42 1.23
CA ARG A 29 0.79 -15.51 2.12
C ARG A 29 0.23 -14.13 2.38
N ILE A 30 -1.02 -13.92 2.00
CA ILE A 30 -1.74 -12.66 2.15
C ILE A 30 -2.71 -12.75 3.32
N ILE A 31 -2.69 -11.79 4.22
CA ILE A 31 -3.55 -11.75 5.39
C ILE A 31 -4.40 -10.48 5.33
N ILE A 32 -5.66 -10.62 5.01
CA ILE A 32 -6.62 -9.50 4.98
C ILE A 32 -7.02 -9.13 6.39
N GLY A 33 -6.62 -7.94 6.81
CA GLY A 33 -7.02 -7.33 8.07
C GLY A 33 -8.26 -6.45 7.92
N SER A 34 -9.14 -6.52 8.93
CA SER A 34 -10.32 -5.67 9.05
C SER A 34 -10.55 -5.30 10.52
N ARG A 35 -11.40 -4.32 10.79
CA ARG A 35 -11.94 -4.08 12.14
C ARG A 35 -12.93 -5.20 12.56
N ASP A 36 -13.53 -5.83 11.56
CA ASP A 36 -14.48 -6.93 11.69
C ASP A 36 -13.91 -8.18 11.00
N ALA A 37 -13.65 -9.24 11.78
CA ALA A 37 -13.07 -10.47 11.28
C ALA A 37 -13.99 -11.21 10.29
N GLU A 38 -15.31 -11.16 10.49
CA GLU A 38 -16.26 -11.81 9.59
C GLU A 38 -16.28 -11.10 8.22
N LYS A 39 -16.19 -9.77 8.21
CA LYS A 39 -16.04 -9.02 6.97
C LYS A 39 -14.74 -9.39 6.24
N ALA A 40 -13.64 -9.60 6.97
CA ALA A 40 -12.38 -10.06 6.37
C ALA A 40 -12.53 -11.44 5.71
N LYS A 41 -13.16 -12.39 6.40
CA LYS A 41 -13.42 -13.74 5.88
C LYS A 41 -14.30 -13.72 4.62
N LEU A 42 -15.40 -12.97 4.62
CA LEU A 42 -16.26 -12.80 3.44
C LEU A 42 -15.52 -12.19 2.26
N THR A 43 -14.65 -11.21 2.53
CA THR A 43 -13.79 -10.63 1.49
C THR A 43 -12.85 -11.69 0.91
N VAL A 44 -12.22 -12.50 1.75
CA VAL A 44 -11.35 -13.60 1.34
C VAL A 44 -12.09 -14.61 0.44
N GLU A 45 -13.30 -15.01 0.81
CA GLU A 45 -14.10 -15.93 -0.02
C GLU A 45 -14.34 -15.35 -1.45
N THR A 46 -14.60 -14.04 -1.52
CA THR A 46 -14.77 -13.35 -2.81
C THR A 46 -13.47 -13.29 -3.62
N LEU A 47 -12.33 -13.06 -2.93
CA LEU A 47 -11.03 -12.94 -3.58
C LEU A 47 -10.44 -14.28 -4.00
N LYS A 48 -10.66 -15.36 -3.22
CA LYS A 48 -10.18 -16.72 -3.54
C LYS A 48 -10.58 -17.19 -4.94
N ALA A 49 -11.80 -16.86 -5.37
CA ALA A 49 -12.29 -17.23 -6.70
C ALA A 49 -11.50 -16.57 -7.85
N LYS A 50 -10.77 -15.49 -7.57
CA LYS A 50 -9.99 -14.70 -8.54
C LYS A 50 -8.49 -14.79 -8.32
N LEU A 51 -8.05 -15.33 -7.19
CA LEU A 51 -6.64 -15.45 -6.84
C LEU A 51 -5.97 -16.49 -7.74
N ARG A 52 -4.89 -16.13 -8.40
CA ARG A 52 -4.18 -17.03 -9.33
C ARG A 52 -3.27 -18.02 -8.63
N ALA A 53 -2.63 -17.61 -7.54
CA ALA A 53 -1.72 -18.42 -6.75
C ALA A 53 -1.52 -17.81 -5.34
N GLY A 54 -0.78 -18.50 -4.48
CA GLY A 54 -0.52 -18.08 -3.11
C GLY A 54 -1.63 -18.46 -2.15
N GLU A 55 -1.52 -17.98 -0.92
CA GLU A 55 -2.48 -18.22 0.15
C GLU A 55 -3.11 -16.90 0.60
N ILE A 56 -4.41 -16.90 0.85
CA ILE A 56 -5.13 -15.74 1.37
C ILE A 56 -6.01 -16.14 2.57
N THR A 57 -5.88 -15.38 3.64
CA THR A 57 -6.67 -15.55 4.87
C THR A 57 -7.23 -14.21 5.34
N GLY A 58 -8.24 -14.23 6.20
CA GLY A 58 -8.88 -13.01 6.72
C GLY A 58 -9.10 -13.07 8.22
N THR A 59 -8.78 -11.95 8.90
CA THR A 59 -8.93 -11.83 10.35
C THR A 59 -9.03 -10.35 10.78
N THR A 60 -8.90 -10.05 12.08
CA THR A 60 -8.81 -8.66 12.55
C THR A 60 -7.48 -8.03 12.13
N ASN A 61 -7.43 -6.68 12.04
CA ASN A 61 -6.18 -5.96 11.74
C ASN A 61 -5.06 -6.34 12.71
N ARG A 62 -5.38 -6.47 14.00
CA ARG A 62 -4.43 -6.81 15.06
C ARG A 62 -3.84 -8.22 14.89
N GLU A 63 -4.68 -9.19 14.55
CA GLU A 63 -4.21 -10.56 14.31
C GLU A 63 -3.45 -10.69 13.00
N ALA A 64 -3.87 -9.95 11.96
CA ALA A 64 -3.25 -10.00 10.64
C ALA A 64 -1.77 -9.64 10.67
N VAL A 65 -1.39 -8.64 11.48
CA VAL A 65 -0.01 -8.13 11.49
C VAL A 65 0.97 -9.00 12.30
N LYS A 66 0.49 -9.95 13.12
CA LYS A 66 1.37 -10.76 14.00
C LYS A 66 2.43 -11.52 13.22
N ASP A 67 2.01 -12.25 12.20
CA ASP A 67 2.86 -13.16 11.42
C ASP A 67 3.35 -12.54 10.10
N ALA A 68 3.19 -11.25 9.92
CA ALA A 68 3.56 -10.57 8.69
C ALA A 68 5.02 -10.10 8.72
N ASP A 69 5.69 -10.20 7.58
CA ASP A 69 6.98 -9.57 7.30
C ASP A 69 6.77 -8.13 6.82
N PHE A 70 5.74 -7.94 6.00
CA PHE A 70 5.32 -6.65 5.45
C PHE A 70 3.90 -6.32 5.88
N VAL A 71 3.67 -5.07 6.26
CA VAL A 71 2.35 -4.59 6.67
C VAL A 71 1.94 -3.40 5.81
N VAL A 72 0.96 -3.61 4.94
CA VAL A 72 0.39 -2.55 4.11
C VAL A 72 -0.70 -1.83 4.89
N ILE A 73 -0.61 -0.52 5.03
CA ILE A 73 -1.65 0.33 5.62
C ILE A 73 -2.53 0.87 4.49
N ALA A 74 -3.74 0.32 4.36
CA ALA A 74 -4.70 0.66 3.31
C ALA A 74 -6.03 1.15 3.91
N VAL A 75 -5.96 2.13 4.80
CA VAL A 75 -7.10 2.76 5.47
C VAL A 75 -7.32 4.19 4.96
N PRO A 76 -8.52 4.77 5.09
CA PRO A 76 -8.72 6.20 4.87
C PRO A 76 -7.84 7.03 5.81
N TYR A 77 -7.40 8.22 5.34
CA TYR A 77 -6.52 9.10 6.12
C TYR A 77 -7.09 9.46 7.50
N GLU A 78 -8.40 9.65 7.62
CA GLU A 78 -9.08 9.99 8.89
C GLU A 78 -8.85 8.92 9.98
N GLY A 79 -8.59 7.68 9.60
CA GLY A 79 -8.33 6.58 10.53
C GLY A 79 -6.86 6.19 10.64
N HIS A 80 -5.98 6.83 9.88
CA HIS A 80 -4.58 6.44 9.69
C HIS A 80 -3.78 6.48 11.00
N GLN A 81 -3.66 7.64 11.64
CA GLN A 81 -2.89 7.80 12.87
C GLN A 81 -3.39 6.89 14.00
N GLN A 82 -4.72 6.79 14.15
CA GLN A 82 -5.32 5.91 15.17
C GLN A 82 -4.96 4.45 14.89
N MET A 83 -5.00 4.02 13.64
CA MET A 83 -4.68 2.64 13.26
C MET A 83 -3.21 2.32 13.51
N VAL A 84 -2.30 3.17 13.04
CA VAL A 84 -0.85 3.00 13.25
C VAL A 84 -0.52 2.96 14.74
N SER A 85 -1.07 3.88 15.54
CA SER A 85 -0.88 3.92 16.99
C SER A 85 -1.39 2.65 17.68
N ALA A 86 -2.55 2.15 17.29
CA ALA A 86 -3.14 0.93 17.86
C ALA A 86 -2.36 -0.35 17.55
N LEU A 87 -1.56 -0.34 16.48
CA LEU A 87 -0.75 -1.47 16.04
C LEU A 87 0.73 -1.34 16.41
N LYS A 88 1.19 -0.18 16.93
CA LYS A 88 2.62 0.14 17.14
C LYS A 88 3.42 -1.01 17.72
N GLY A 89 3.03 -1.57 18.86
CA GLY A 89 3.78 -2.64 19.53
C GLY A 89 3.82 -3.98 18.76
N GLN A 90 3.04 -4.11 17.69
CA GLN A 90 3.01 -5.31 16.86
C GLN A 90 3.73 -5.09 15.51
N LEU A 91 4.10 -3.84 15.21
CA LEU A 91 4.81 -3.46 13.99
C LEU A 91 6.33 -3.45 14.17
N THR A 92 6.83 -3.56 15.40
CA THR A 92 8.28 -3.63 15.69
C THR A 92 8.95 -4.72 14.85
N GLY A 93 10.02 -4.36 14.16
CA GLY A 93 10.82 -5.25 13.30
C GLY A 93 10.17 -5.59 11.96
N LYS A 94 9.02 -5.02 11.63
CA LYS A 94 8.32 -5.24 10.35
C LYS A 94 8.50 -4.04 9.43
N ILE A 95 8.43 -4.27 8.12
CA ILE A 95 8.41 -3.18 7.13
C ILE A 95 6.96 -2.75 6.92
N VAL A 96 6.70 -1.47 7.19
CA VAL A 96 5.38 -0.85 6.97
C VAL A 96 5.35 -0.19 5.60
N ILE A 97 4.39 -0.59 4.75
CA ILE A 97 4.13 0.03 3.45
C ILE A 97 2.93 0.95 3.62
N ASP A 98 3.17 2.25 3.59
CA ASP A 98 2.10 3.25 3.71
C ASP A 98 1.58 3.63 2.33
N THR A 99 0.28 3.43 2.10
CA THR A 99 -0.40 3.76 0.85
C THR A 99 -1.39 4.92 1.03
N VAL A 100 -1.39 5.52 2.22
CA VAL A 100 -2.40 6.51 2.61
C VAL A 100 -2.08 7.86 2.01
N VAL A 101 -3.12 8.54 1.55
CA VAL A 101 -3.04 9.89 0.97
C VAL A 101 -3.91 10.85 1.78
N PRO A 102 -3.35 11.95 2.29
CA PRO A 102 -4.13 13.00 2.95
C PRO A 102 -5.03 13.73 1.96
N LEU A 103 -6.31 13.36 1.91
CA LEU A 103 -7.31 13.97 1.04
C LEU A 103 -8.49 14.51 1.85
N ASN A 104 -8.83 15.77 1.65
CA ASN A 104 -10.14 16.30 2.04
C ASN A 104 -11.09 16.15 0.84
N LYS A 105 -11.95 15.14 0.86
CA LYS A 105 -12.73 14.65 -0.29
C LYS A 105 -11.80 14.19 -1.41
N VAL A 106 -11.36 15.11 -2.26
CA VAL A 106 -10.46 14.83 -3.40
C VAL A 106 -9.32 15.84 -3.51
N LYS A 107 -9.26 16.79 -2.58
CA LYS A 107 -8.19 17.80 -2.56
C LYS A 107 -7.08 17.32 -1.64
N PRO A 108 -5.86 17.16 -2.15
CA PRO A 108 -4.75 16.83 -1.29
C PRO A 108 -4.44 17.99 -0.35
N PHE A 109 -3.99 17.68 0.83
CA PHE A 109 -3.48 18.66 1.79
C PHE A 109 -2.24 18.11 2.48
N VAL A 110 -1.44 18.98 3.04
CA VAL A 110 -0.23 18.61 3.78
C VAL A 110 -0.57 18.59 5.27
N PRO A 111 -0.48 17.43 5.93
CA PRO A 111 -0.70 17.35 7.37
C PRO A 111 0.46 18.00 8.16
N PRO A 112 0.30 18.25 9.48
CA PRO A 112 1.32 18.93 10.29
C PRO A 112 2.71 18.27 10.28
N ALA A 113 2.78 16.95 10.18
CA ALA A 113 4.04 16.21 10.08
C ALA A 113 4.68 16.25 8.69
N GLY A 114 4.02 16.84 7.69
CA GLY A 114 4.47 16.93 6.31
C GLY A 114 3.77 15.94 5.37
N SER A 115 3.54 14.69 5.80
CA SER A 115 2.90 13.64 4.99
C SER A 115 2.29 12.57 5.88
N ALA A 116 1.41 11.72 5.35
CA ALA A 116 0.88 10.56 6.08
C ALA A 116 2.02 9.60 6.46
N LEU A 117 2.95 9.35 5.55
CA LEU A 117 4.13 8.54 5.83
C LEU A 117 4.93 9.09 7.01
N GLN A 118 5.20 10.40 7.03
CA GLN A 118 5.96 11.02 8.13
C GLN A 118 5.20 10.96 9.45
N GLU A 119 3.87 11.08 9.46
CA GLU A 119 3.03 10.85 10.64
C GLU A 119 3.19 9.42 11.16
N ALA A 120 3.11 8.42 10.27
CA ALA A 120 3.30 7.03 10.64
C ALA A 120 4.71 6.77 11.20
N GLN A 121 5.75 7.30 10.54
CA GLN A 121 7.13 7.14 11.01
C GLN A 121 7.36 7.80 12.37
N GLN A 122 6.80 8.98 12.64
CA GLN A 122 6.88 9.62 13.95
C GLN A 122 6.20 8.78 15.06
N ILE A 123 5.05 8.16 14.74
CA ILE A 123 4.35 7.28 15.70
C ILE A 123 5.18 6.02 15.99
N LEU A 124 5.73 5.39 14.95
CA LEU A 124 6.43 4.10 15.08
C LEU A 124 7.86 4.27 15.61
N GLY A 125 8.48 5.42 15.35
CA GLY A 125 9.90 5.64 15.69
C GLY A 125 10.82 4.75 14.84
N ASP A 126 11.97 4.40 15.36
CA ASP A 126 12.99 3.59 14.67
C ASP A 126 12.67 2.08 14.69
N GLU A 127 11.62 1.68 15.40
CA GLU A 127 11.28 0.26 15.59
C GLU A 127 10.70 -0.40 14.34
N ALA A 128 10.11 0.37 13.45
CA ALA A 128 9.51 -0.11 12.21
C ALA A 128 9.71 0.91 11.08
N PRO A 129 10.50 0.61 10.05
CA PRO A 129 10.65 1.50 8.89
C PRO A 129 9.32 1.64 8.13
N VAL A 130 8.96 2.88 7.81
CA VAL A 130 7.79 3.20 7.00
C VAL A 130 8.24 3.60 5.60
N ILE A 131 7.71 2.90 4.60
CA ILE A 131 8.00 3.12 3.18
C ILE A 131 6.71 3.50 2.47
N GLY A 132 6.70 4.66 1.82
CA GLY A 132 5.57 5.12 1.02
C GLY A 132 5.59 4.50 -0.37
N ALA A 133 4.47 3.89 -0.78
CA ALA A 133 4.31 3.29 -2.10
C ALA A 133 2.84 3.24 -2.52
N LEU A 134 2.60 3.02 -3.83
CA LEU A 134 1.27 2.79 -4.42
C LEU A 134 0.28 3.96 -4.33
N HIS A 135 0.67 5.15 -3.91
CA HIS A 135 -0.21 6.32 -3.81
C HIS A 135 -0.84 6.71 -5.15
N ASN A 136 -0.13 6.51 -6.23
CA ASN A 136 -0.49 6.94 -7.58
C ASN A 136 -0.99 5.81 -8.49
N ILE A 137 -1.34 4.64 -7.92
CA ILE A 137 -1.87 3.50 -8.68
C ILE A 137 -3.40 3.42 -8.53
N SER A 138 -4.08 3.17 -9.65
CA SER A 138 -5.51 2.92 -9.66
C SER A 138 -5.84 1.58 -9.03
N ALA A 139 -6.78 1.57 -8.05
CA ALA A 139 -7.31 0.32 -7.51
C ALA A 139 -8.05 -0.52 -8.57
N VAL A 140 -8.55 0.12 -9.64
CA VAL A 140 -9.16 -0.59 -10.78
C VAL A 140 -8.11 -1.38 -11.53
N ASP A 141 -6.96 -0.76 -11.84
CA ASP A 141 -5.87 -1.41 -12.56
C ASP A 141 -5.15 -2.47 -11.70
N LEU A 142 -5.00 -2.22 -10.39
CA LEU A 142 -4.52 -3.24 -9.46
C LEU A 142 -5.42 -4.48 -9.42
N GLY A 143 -6.74 -4.30 -9.47
CA GLY A 143 -7.72 -5.38 -9.39
C GLY A 143 -7.86 -6.19 -10.69
N ASP A 144 -7.41 -5.65 -11.81
CA ASP A 144 -7.28 -6.36 -13.07
C ASP A 144 -5.84 -6.85 -13.22
N VAL A 145 -5.61 -8.11 -12.85
CA VAL A 145 -4.24 -8.68 -12.80
C VAL A 145 -3.53 -8.77 -14.15
N ASP A 146 -4.24 -8.56 -15.25
CA ASP A 146 -3.68 -8.49 -16.61
C ASP A 146 -3.46 -7.05 -17.10
N ALA A 147 -4.04 -6.06 -16.43
CA ALA A 147 -3.86 -4.67 -16.81
C ALA A 147 -2.41 -4.22 -16.57
N PRO A 148 -1.81 -3.44 -17.49
CA PRO A 148 -0.53 -2.82 -17.24
C PRO A 148 -0.66 -1.79 -16.12
N LEU A 149 0.33 -1.73 -15.24
CA LEU A 149 0.41 -0.71 -14.19
C LEU A 149 1.25 0.48 -14.65
N GLY A 150 0.92 1.64 -14.11
CA GLY A 150 1.82 2.79 -14.15
C GLY A 150 3.06 2.57 -13.30
N ASP A 151 3.98 3.50 -13.37
CA ASP A 151 5.20 3.46 -12.57
C ASP A 151 4.91 3.84 -11.11
N VAL A 152 5.59 3.21 -10.16
CA VAL A 152 5.42 3.44 -8.73
C VAL A 152 6.61 4.21 -8.17
N LEU A 153 6.35 5.37 -7.60
CA LEU A 153 7.32 6.14 -6.85
C LEU A 153 7.35 5.64 -5.40
N ILE A 154 8.53 5.31 -4.89
CA ILE A 154 8.73 4.76 -3.56
C ILE A 154 9.64 5.69 -2.77
N CYS A 155 9.24 6.08 -1.57
CA CYS A 155 10.04 6.96 -0.71
C CYS A 155 10.11 6.43 0.72
N GLY A 156 11.16 6.84 1.44
CA GLY A 156 11.40 6.44 2.83
C GLY A 156 12.87 6.58 3.20
N ASP A 157 13.17 6.61 4.49
CA ASP A 157 14.52 6.89 4.97
C ASP A 157 15.36 5.61 5.16
N ASN A 158 14.74 4.43 5.26
CA ASN A 158 15.45 3.16 5.39
C ASN A 158 15.70 2.54 4.01
N ALA A 159 16.95 2.57 3.57
CA ALA A 159 17.33 2.12 2.22
C ALA A 159 17.08 0.60 2.01
N GLU A 160 17.37 -0.24 3.01
CA GLU A 160 17.15 -1.69 2.91
C GLU A 160 15.66 -2.03 2.82
N ALA A 161 14.83 -1.42 3.67
CA ALA A 161 13.38 -1.60 3.63
C ALA A 161 12.80 -1.10 2.29
N LYS A 162 13.29 0.04 1.79
CA LYS A 162 12.88 0.59 0.49
C LYS A 162 13.18 -0.38 -0.65
N GLN A 163 14.37 -0.97 -0.67
CA GLN A 163 14.74 -1.97 -1.68
C GLN A 163 13.81 -3.19 -1.65
N LYS A 164 13.52 -3.73 -0.47
CA LYS A 164 12.59 -4.86 -0.30
C LYS A 164 11.17 -4.52 -0.78
N VAL A 165 10.70 -3.28 -0.51
CA VAL A 165 9.39 -2.83 -1.02
C VAL A 165 9.40 -2.69 -2.53
N MET A 166 10.49 -2.18 -3.13
CA MET A 166 10.64 -2.13 -4.60
C MET A 166 10.50 -3.52 -5.22
N GLU A 167 11.14 -4.53 -4.66
CA GLU A 167 11.05 -5.92 -5.15
C GLU A 167 9.62 -6.48 -5.09
N ILE A 168 8.87 -6.20 -4.01
CA ILE A 168 7.45 -6.59 -3.90
C ILE A 168 6.60 -5.89 -4.95
N ILE A 169 6.84 -4.61 -5.20
CA ILE A 169 6.08 -3.84 -6.19
C ILE A 169 6.43 -4.27 -7.62
N GLN A 170 7.68 -4.63 -7.89
CA GLN A 170 8.06 -5.23 -9.17
C GLN A 170 7.37 -6.58 -9.40
N HIS A 171 7.24 -7.38 -8.33
CA HIS A 171 6.54 -8.66 -8.40
C HIS A 171 5.08 -8.52 -8.85
N ILE A 172 4.41 -7.42 -8.52
CA ILE A 172 3.06 -7.14 -9.01
C ILE A 172 3.02 -6.55 -10.43
N GLY A 173 4.15 -6.44 -11.11
CA GLY A 173 4.26 -6.01 -12.51
C GLY A 173 4.35 -4.51 -12.73
N ALA A 174 4.70 -3.72 -11.72
CA ALA A 174 4.94 -2.29 -11.85
C ALA A 174 6.45 -1.99 -11.91
N ASN A 175 6.86 -1.02 -12.72
CA ASN A 175 8.19 -0.44 -12.60
C ASN A 175 8.26 0.41 -11.33
N THR A 176 9.40 0.39 -10.67
CA THR A 176 9.63 1.14 -9.43
C THR A 176 10.74 2.15 -9.60
N TYR A 177 10.59 3.29 -8.94
CA TYR A 177 11.59 4.34 -8.90
C TYR A 177 11.78 4.82 -7.47
N ASP A 178 13.03 4.95 -7.04
CA ASP A 178 13.35 5.57 -5.76
C ASP A 178 13.03 7.06 -5.80
N GLY A 179 11.93 7.43 -5.15
CA GLY A 179 11.46 8.80 -4.99
C GLY A 179 12.18 9.60 -3.90
N GLY A 180 13.21 9.01 -3.27
CA GLY A 180 14.05 9.67 -2.28
C GLY A 180 13.61 9.46 -0.82
N PRO A 181 13.97 10.39 0.08
CA PRO A 181 13.68 10.28 1.50
C PRO A 181 12.19 10.47 1.83
N ALA A 182 11.82 10.15 3.07
CA ALA A 182 10.45 10.34 3.58
C ALA A 182 9.94 11.79 3.44
N SER A 183 10.83 12.77 3.41
CA SER A 183 10.48 14.17 3.19
C SER A 183 9.88 14.44 1.79
N ASN A 184 10.05 13.54 0.83
CA ASN A 184 9.44 13.66 -0.50
C ASN A 184 8.01 13.09 -0.55
N ALA A 185 7.56 12.41 0.49
CA ALA A 185 6.26 11.75 0.50
C ALA A 185 5.09 12.71 0.23
N TYR A 186 5.13 13.94 0.74
CA TYR A 186 4.05 14.91 0.52
C TYR A 186 3.79 15.22 -0.96
N VAL A 187 4.85 15.22 -1.79
CA VAL A 187 4.71 15.41 -3.25
C VAL A 187 4.08 14.17 -3.89
N ILE A 188 4.58 12.98 -3.51
CA ILE A 188 4.14 11.70 -4.08
C ILE A 188 2.68 11.44 -3.71
N GLU A 189 2.32 11.64 -2.45
CA GLU A 189 0.93 11.56 -1.95
C GLU A 189 0.04 12.57 -2.69
N GLY A 190 0.52 13.81 -2.84
CA GLY A 190 -0.22 14.89 -3.50
C GLY A 190 -0.53 14.64 -4.98
N LEU A 191 0.32 13.90 -5.69
CA LEU A 191 0.08 13.51 -7.09
C LEU A 191 -1.23 12.74 -7.27
N THR A 192 -1.67 11.99 -6.27
CA THR A 192 -2.96 11.28 -6.28
C THR A 192 -4.12 12.24 -6.53
N GLY A 193 -4.11 13.41 -5.92
CA GLY A 193 -5.14 14.43 -6.16
C GLY A 193 -5.17 14.93 -7.61
N VAL A 194 -4.01 15.06 -8.24
CA VAL A 194 -3.88 15.43 -9.66
C VAL A 194 -4.44 14.31 -10.55
N ILE A 195 -4.09 13.06 -10.27
CA ILE A 195 -4.58 11.89 -11.02
C ILE A 195 -6.11 11.77 -10.90
N ILE A 196 -6.67 11.95 -9.70
CA ILE A 196 -8.13 11.95 -9.50
C ILE A 196 -8.79 13.06 -10.33
N HIS A 197 -8.20 14.27 -10.37
CA HIS A 197 -8.70 15.37 -11.18
C HIS A 197 -8.68 15.03 -12.68
N LEU A 198 -7.57 14.48 -13.19
CA LEU A 198 -7.43 14.06 -14.58
C LEU A 198 -8.44 12.97 -14.93
N ASN A 199 -8.59 11.94 -14.09
CA ASN A 199 -9.55 10.88 -14.28
C ASN A 199 -11.00 11.41 -14.41
N ARG A 200 -11.37 12.38 -13.58
CA ARG A 200 -12.69 13.01 -13.66
C ARG A 200 -12.86 13.83 -14.94
N LYS A 201 -11.89 14.68 -15.24
CA LYS A 201 -11.92 15.58 -16.40
C LYS A 201 -12.01 14.80 -17.72
N TYR A 202 -11.21 13.73 -17.83
CA TYR A 202 -11.13 12.92 -19.05
C TYR A 202 -11.99 11.65 -19.01
N LYS A 203 -12.86 11.51 -18.01
CA LYS A 203 -13.80 10.37 -17.84
C LYS A 203 -13.08 9.02 -17.89
N SER A 204 -11.91 8.94 -17.27
CA SER A 204 -11.09 7.72 -17.11
C SER A 204 -11.10 7.22 -15.67
N LYS A 205 -10.63 5.99 -15.47
CA LYS A 205 -10.31 5.40 -14.15
C LYS A 205 -8.89 4.84 -14.14
N HIS A 206 -8.15 5.03 -15.22
CA HIS A 206 -6.86 4.40 -15.52
C HIS A 206 -5.70 5.41 -15.56
N GLY A 207 -5.92 6.62 -15.01
CA GLY A 207 -4.86 7.62 -14.92
C GLY A 207 -3.73 7.10 -14.03
N ALA A 208 -2.50 7.18 -14.55
CA ALA A 208 -1.29 6.72 -13.89
C ALA A 208 -0.13 7.66 -14.21
N ILE A 209 1.01 7.43 -13.58
CA ILE A 209 2.27 8.13 -13.84
C ILE A 209 3.15 7.24 -14.70
N LYS A 210 3.91 7.86 -15.60
CA LYS A 210 4.98 7.23 -16.37
C LYS A 210 6.24 8.08 -16.29
N ILE A 211 7.33 7.48 -15.84
CA ILE A 211 8.65 8.09 -15.81
C ILE A 211 9.35 7.78 -17.12
N THR A 212 9.91 8.79 -17.76
CA THR A 212 10.62 8.65 -19.02
C THR A 212 12.04 9.22 -18.92
N GLY A 213 12.96 8.70 -19.73
CA GLY A 213 14.34 9.17 -19.79
C GLY A 213 15.30 8.52 -18.80
N ILE A 214 14.79 7.71 -17.86
CA ILE A 214 15.61 6.86 -16.97
C ILE A 214 15.04 5.45 -16.99
N ALA A 215 15.91 4.44 -16.84
CA ALA A 215 15.47 3.07 -16.72
C ALA A 215 14.82 2.85 -15.34
N GLY A 216 13.64 2.22 -15.31
CA GLY A 216 13.04 1.70 -14.08
C GLY A 216 13.74 0.44 -13.62
N HIS A 217 13.64 0.17 -12.34
CA HIS A 217 14.13 -1.05 -11.70
C HIS A 217 12.97 -1.96 -11.33
#